data_eb07114604c4814573cd588d099da638
#
_entry.id   eb07114604c4814573cd588d099da638
#
_cell.length_a   1.000
_cell.length_b   1.000
_cell.length_c   1.000
_cell.angle_alpha   90.00
_cell.angle_beta   90.00
_cell.angle_gamma   90.00
#
_symmetry.space_group_name_H-M   'P 1'
#
loop_
_entity.id
_entity.type
_entity.pdbx_description
1 polymer ?
#
loop_
_entity_poly.entity_id
_entity_poly.type
_entity_poly.pdbx_seq_one_letter_code
_entity_poly.pdbx_strand_id
1 'polypeptide(L)'
;SLDDVVKNSFDRFRFGGATPTSQKVLYLNLQEIKGIAFGTPTPINYFDSFYNAELYLRTNGYFSIRITDPIRFYAEAIPHDRDMVTIEDIQKLYVAEFLTAFQTAVNRMSVDGIRISHVTSKAMELAKYMGEVLDESWKEKRGMSIESVGINSISYDEQSKKLIDMRNQGAMLSDPTIRE
;
A
#
# COMPACT_ATOMS: atom_id res chain seq x y z
N SER A 1 18.21 3.77 31.15
CA SER A 1 18.08 2.42 30.63
C SER A 1 17.40 2.45 29.25
N LEU A 2 17.43 1.35 28.53
CA LEU A 2 16.76 1.24 27.23
C LEU A 2 15.25 1.45 27.38
N ASP A 3 14.67 0.94 28.46
CA ASP A 3 13.25 1.10 28.75
C ASP A 3 12.88 2.57 28.95
N ASP A 4 13.71 3.35 29.60
CA ASP A 4 13.49 4.78 29.79
C ASP A 4 13.56 5.53 28.45
N VAL A 5 14.49 5.17 27.59
CA VAL A 5 14.62 5.78 26.25
C VAL A 5 13.39 5.47 25.40
N VAL A 6 12.93 4.22 25.41
CA VAL A 6 11.73 3.82 24.68
C VAL A 6 10.52 4.58 25.19
N LYS A 7 10.33 4.64 26.51
CA LYS A 7 9.22 5.36 27.13
C LYS A 7 9.25 6.84 26.78
N ASN A 8 10.40 7.48 26.88
CA ASN A 8 10.55 8.89 26.53
C ASN A 8 10.25 9.14 25.05
N SER A 9 10.69 8.24 24.17
CA SER A 9 10.40 8.34 22.74
C SER A 9 8.91 8.22 22.44
N PHE A 10 8.22 7.29 23.12
CA PHE A 10 6.76 7.16 23.02
C PHE A 10 6.04 8.40 23.54
N ASP A 11 6.46 8.92 24.71
CA ASP A 11 5.84 10.11 25.28
C ASP A 11 5.99 11.32 24.37
N ARG A 12 7.16 11.50 23.77
CA ARG A 12 7.42 12.61 22.84
C ARG A 12 6.63 12.43 21.54
N PHE A 13 6.55 11.22 21.02
CA PHE A 13 5.74 10.92 19.85
C PHE A 13 4.26 11.16 20.13
N ARG A 14 3.80 10.73 21.32
CA ARG A 14 2.42 10.86 21.77
C ARG A 14 2.00 12.33 21.90
N PHE A 15 2.86 13.16 22.45
CA PHE A 15 2.51 14.55 22.79
C PHE A 15 3.12 15.58 21.83
N GLY A 16 4.00 15.17 20.94
CA GLY A 16 4.67 16.08 20.00
C GLY A 16 5.46 17.19 20.67
N GLY A 17 5.88 16.99 21.90
CA GLY A 17 6.58 18.00 22.69
C GLY A 17 5.68 19.09 23.26
N ALA A 18 4.35 19.00 23.05
CA ALA A 18 3.38 19.98 23.51
C ALA A 18 2.40 19.36 24.53
N THR A 19 1.09 19.46 24.30
CA THR A 19 0.08 18.97 25.24
C THR A 19 -0.45 17.59 24.84
N PRO A 20 -0.94 16.76 25.80
CA PRO A 20 -1.46 15.43 25.52
C PRO A 20 -2.61 15.38 24.51
N THR A 21 -3.35 16.48 24.36
CA THR A 21 -4.54 16.54 23.53
C THR A 21 -4.23 16.64 22.02
N SER A 22 -3.01 17.05 21.64
CA SER A 22 -2.67 17.35 20.24
C SER A 22 -2.21 16.13 19.43
N GLN A 23 -1.97 14.97 20.07
CA GLN A 23 -1.32 13.81 19.42
C GLN A 23 -2.16 12.53 19.49
N LYS A 24 -3.47 12.64 19.71
CA LYS A 24 -4.31 11.48 20.02
C LYS A 24 -4.35 10.41 18.91
N VAL A 25 -4.34 10.81 17.65
CA VAL A 25 -4.49 9.88 16.53
C VAL A 25 -3.34 8.89 16.48
N LEU A 26 -2.10 9.36 16.59
CA LEU A 26 -0.92 8.49 16.56
C LEU A 26 -0.74 7.72 17.87
N TYR A 27 -1.14 8.30 19.00
CA TYR A 27 -1.04 7.64 20.29
C TYR A 27 -1.90 6.37 20.39
N LEU A 28 -3.12 6.40 19.84
CA LEU A 28 -4.06 5.29 20.00
C LEU A 28 -3.59 4.00 19.30
N ASN A 29 -2.66 4.07 18.38
CA ASN A 29 -2.18 2.90 17.66
C ASN A 29 -0.72 3.01 17.26
N LEU A 30 0.16 3.02 18.26
CA LEU A 30 1.60 3.14 18.04
C LEU A 30 2.22 1.93 17.35
N GLN A 31 1.55 0.76 17.37
CA GLN A 31 2.06 -0.43 16.73
C GLN A 31 1.67 -0.49 15.26
N GLU A 32 0.54 0.09 14.92
CA GLU A 32 0.01 0.07 13.56
C GLU A 32 -0.69 1.39 13.23
N ILE A 33 -0.31 1.98 12.11
CA ILE A 33 -0.95 3.18 11.58
C ILE A 33 -1.83 2.74 10.41
N LYS A 34 -3.15 2.83 10.57
CA LYS A 34 -4.14 2.36 9.60
C LYS A 34 -4.73 3.50 8.79
N GLY A 35 -5.36 3.15 7.67
CA GLY A 35 -6.16 4.08 6.91
C GLY A 35 -5.36 5.11 6.12
N ILE A 36 -4.16 4.74 5.69
CA ILE A 36 -3.35 5.61 4.85
C ILE A 36 -3.79 5.44 3.40
N ALA A 37 -4.38 6.49 2.82
CA ALA A 37 -4.95 6.44 1.49
C ALA A 37 -3.86 6.47 0.41
N PHE A 38 -4.08 5.72 -0.67
CA PHE A 38 -3.27 5.83 -1.88
C PHE A 38 -4.15 5.81 -3.13
N GLY A 39 -3.63 6.41 -4.19
CA GLY A 39 -4.21 6.33 -5.53
C GLY A 39 -3.09 6.45 -6.55
N THR A 40 -3.27 5.86 -7.72
CA THR A 40 -2.27 5.93 -8.78
C THR A 40 -2.49 7.21 -9.60
N PRO A 41 -1.53 8.16 -9.59
CA PRO A 41 -1.68 9.41 -10.34
C PRO A 41 -1.63 9.20 -11.85
N THR A 42 -0.91 8.15 -12.29
CA THR A 42 -0.83 7.75 -13.68
C THR A 42 -1.27 6.30 -13.82
N PRO A 43 -1.78 5.88 -15.00
CA PRO A 43 -2.15 4.50 -15.19
C PRO A 43 -0.98 3.54 -14.99
N ILE A 44 -1.25 2.41 -14.36
CA ILE A 44 -0.32 1.29 -14.23
C ILE A 44 -0.60 0.34 -15.38
N ASN A 45 0.45 -0.21 -16.01
CA ASN A 45 0.25 -1.29 -16.94
C ASN A 45 0.41 -2.64 -16.23
N TYR A 46 -0.41 -3.60 -16.62
CA TYR A 46 -0.42 -4.95 -16.08
C TYR A 46 -0.61 -5.94 -17.20
N PHE A 47 0.38 -6.80 -17.44
CA PHE A 47 0.19 -7.88 -18.41
C PHE A 47 -0.64 -8.98 -17.79
N ASP A 48 -1.79 -9.26 -18.39
CA ASP A 48 -2.70 -10.31 -17.94
C ASP A 48 -2.66 -11.47 -18.92
N SER A 49 -2.23 -12.63 -18.46
CA SER A 49 -2.06 -13.81 -19.31
C SER A 49 -3.38 -14.38 -19.82
N PHE A 50 -4.48 -14.16 -19.09
CA PHE A 50 -5.80 -14.59 -19.55
C PHE A 50 -6.26 -13.78 -20.78
N TYR A 51 -6.05 -12.45 -20.73
CA TYR A 51 -6.37 -11.58 -21.87
C TYR A 51 -5.24 -11.54 -22.91
N ASN A 52 -4.07 -12.05 -22.55
CA ASN A 52 -2.85 -12.00 -23.36
C ASN A 52 -2.56 -10.60 -23.87
N ALA A 53 -2.65 -9.62 -22.99
CA ALA A 53 -2.51 -8.20 -23.33
C ALA A 53 -2.06 -7.39 -22.13
N GLU A 54 -1.42 -6.26 -22.42
CA GLU A 54 -1.16 -5.22 -21.43
C GLU A 54 -2.45 -4.46 -21.15
N LEU A 55 -2.86 -4.42 -19.92
CA LEU A 55 -4.01 -3.64 -19.46
C LEU A 55 -3.52 -2.41 -18.72
N TYR A 56 -4.15 -1.27 -18.98
CA TYR A 56 -3.84 -0.01 -18.32
C TYR A 56 -4.95 0.32 -17.36
N LEU A 57 -4.57 0.54 -16.10
CA LEU A 57 -5.53 0.69 -15.02
C LEU A 57 -5.12 1.76 -14.02
N ARG A 58 -6.11 2.31 -13.34
CA ARG A 58 -5.91 3.12 -12.15
C ARG A 58 -6.54 2.39 -10.97
N THR A 59 -5.92 2.53 -9.81
CA THR A 59 -6.41 1.90 -8.60
C THR A 59 -6.26 2.86 -7.43
N ASN A 60 -7.06 2.61 -6.39
CA ASN A 60 -6.97 3.30 -5.12
C ASN A 60 -7.25 2.32 -3.99
N GLY A 61 -6.90 2.74 -2.80
CA GLY A 61 -7.12 1.91 -1.62
C GLY A 61 -6.47 2.52 -0.39
N TYR A 62 -6.19 1.65 0.56
CA TYR A 62 -5.56 2.03 1.83
C TYR A 62 -4.46 1.05 2.17
N PHE A 63 -3.46 1.53 2.88
CA PHE A 63 -2.44 0.67 3.44
C PHE A 63 -2.23 1.00 4.91
N SER A 64 -1.58 0.10 5.62
CA SER A 64 -1.20 0.30 7.01
C SER A 64 0.29 0.02 7.20
N ILE A 65 0.85 0.71 8.18
CA ILE A 65 2.26 0.61 8.56
C ILE A 65 2.32 0.05 9.97
N ARG A 66 3.19 -0.93 10.19
CA ARG A 66 3.55 -1.42 11.50
C ARG A 66 4.83 -0.72 11.96
N ILE A 67 4.86 -0.23 13.18
CA ILE A 67 6.06 0.31 13.80
C ILE A 67 6.85 -0.86 14.39
N THR A 68 8.01 -1.17 13.81
CA THR A 68 8.85 -2.29 14.22
C THR A 68 9.94 -1.89 15.22
N ASP A 69 10.37 -0.63 15.14
CA ASP A 69 11.37 -0.06 16.06
C ASP A 69 10.92 1.37 16.40
N PRO A 70 10.26 1.56 17.55
CA PRO A 70 9.71 2.87 17.91
C PRO A 70 10.74 3.99 18.02
N ILE A 71 11.93 3.71 18.52
CA ILE A 71 12.99 4.71 18.66
C ILE A 71 13.43 5.17 17.28
N ARG A 72 13.69 4.23 16.41
CA ARG A 72 14.13 4.51 15.03
C ARG A 72 13.03 5.21 14.24
N PHE A 73 11.80 4.76 14.39
CA PHE A 73 10.64 5.39 13.74
C PHE A 73 10.53 6.86 14.17
N TYR A 74 10.60 7.14 15.45
CA TYR A 74 10.56 8.51 15.95
C TYR A 74 11.71 9.35 15.38
N ALA A 75 12.94 8.80 15.39
CA ALA A 75 14.13 9.52 14.97
C ALA A 75 14.19 9.76 13.47
N GLU A 76 13.78 8.77 12.67
CA GLU A 76 14.07 8.76 11.22
C GLU A 76 12.82 8.83 10.33
N ALA A 77 11.65 8.47 10.83
CA ALA A 77 10.48 8.33 9.99
C ALA A 77 9.54 9.54 9.98
N ILE A 78 9.57 10.36 11.03
CA ILE A 78 8.64 11.49 11.17
C ILE A 78 9.38 12.82 11.31
N PRO A 79 8.77 13.94 10.88
CA PRO A 79 9.37 15.25 11.05
C PRO A 79 9.36 15.69 12.52
N HIS A 80 10.39 16.45 12.91
CA HIS A 80 10.54 16.97 14.27
C HIS A 80 10.29 18.49 14.36
N ASP A 81 9.91 19.10 13.26
CA ASP A 81 9.69 20.53 13.16
C ASP A 81 8.26 20.97 13.47
N ARG A 82 7.42 20.03 13.90
CA ARG A 82 6.01 20.29 14.20
C ARG A 82 5.57 19.53 15.45
N ASP A 83 4.54 20.06 16.11
CA ASP A 83 4.03 19.49 17.37
C ASP A 83 3.16 18.25 17.17
N MET A 84 2.58 18.10 15.99
CA MET A 84 1.63 17.02 15.69
C MET A 84 1.93 16.42 14.32
N VAL A 85 1.85 15.09 14.25
CA VAL A 85 1.94 14.34 12.99
C VAL A 85 0.63 13.59 12.80
N THR A 86 -0.02 13.82 11.67
CA THR A 86 -1.30 13.19 11.31
C THR A 86 -1.10 12.04 10.33
N ILE A 87 -2.18 11.26 10.11
CA ILE A 87 -2.17 10.21 9.08
C ILE A 87 -1.94 10.84 7.70
N GLU A 88 -2.51 12.00 7.44
CA GLU A 88 -2.30 12.73 6.18
C GLU A 88 -0.83 13.14 6.00
N ASP A 89 -0.15 13.52 7.07
CA ASP A 89 1.29 13.81 7.02
C ASP A 89 2.10 12.57 6.67
N ILE A 90 1.79 11.45 7.28
CA ILE A 90 2.42 10.15 6.97
C ILE A 90 2.17 9.77 5.50
N GLN A 91 0.95 9.95 5.04
CA GLN A 91 0.59 9.69 3.65
C GLN A 91 1.43 10.53 2.70
N LYS A 92 1.55 11.83 2.93
CA LYS A 92 2.35 12.74 2.09
C LYS A 92 3.82 12.36 2.07
N LEU A 93 4.35 11.89 3.20
CA LEU A 93 5.76 11.52 3.29
C LEU A 93 6.08 10.22 2.55
N TYR A 94 5.17 9.24 2.56
CA TYR A 94 5.51 7.88 2.17
C TYR A 94 4.74 7.33 0.97
N VAL A 95 3.73 8.04 0.46
CA VAL A 95 2.93 7.53 -0.66
C VAL A 95 3.75 7.30 -1.92
N ALA A 96 4.74 8.13 -2.20
CA ALA A 96 5.58 7.97 -3.39
C ALA A 96 6.41 6.68 -3.32
N GLU A 97 7.05 6.41 -2.18
CA GLU A 97 7.78 5.17 -1.96
C GLU A 97 6.85 3.96 -1.98
N PHE A 98 5.66 4.10 -1.38
CA PHE A 98 4.62 3.08 -1.42
C PHE A 98 4.24 2.74 -2.86
N LEU A 99 3.95 3.74 -3.69
CA LEU A 99 3.52 3.52 -5.08
C LEU A 99 4.61 2.86 -5.93
N THR A 100 5.87 3.21 -5.71
CA THR A 100 6.99 2.55 -6.39
C THR A 100 7.04 1.06 -6.03
N ALA A 101 6.94 0.73 -4.75
CA ALA A 101 6.91 -0.65 -4.29
C ALA A 101 5.65 -1.39 -4.75
N PHE A 102 4.51 -0.71 -4.77
CA PHE A 102 3.24 -1.24 -5.26
C PHE A 102 3.36 -1.66 -6.73
N GLN A 103 3.92 -0.79 -7.57
CA GLN A 103 4.11 -1.10 -8.99
C GLN A 103 5.03 -2.30 -9.18
N THR A 104 6.12 -2.37 -8.42
CA THR A 104 7.03 -3.52 -8.46
C THR A 104 6.33 -4.80 -8.04
N ALA A 105 5.53 -4.74 -6.98
CA ALA A 105 4.81 -5.89 -6.45
C ALA A 105 3.73 -6.39 -7.43
N VAL A 106 2.94 -5.50 -8.02
CA VAL A 106 1.92 -5.90 -9.01
C VAL A 106 2.56 -6.45 -10.28
N ASN A 107 3.71 -5.92 -10.69
CA ASN A 107 4.47 -6.47 -11.81
C ASN A 107 4.91 -7.91 -11.52
N ARG A 108 5.37 -8.18 -10.31
CA ARG A 108 5.75 -9.53 -9.88
C ARG A 108 4.56 -10.49 -9.93
N MET A 109 3.38 -10.01 -9.51
CA MET A 109 2.15 -10.80 -9.61
C MET A 109 1.79 -11.11 -11.07
N SER A 110 2.01 -10.16 -11.98
CA SER A 110 1.84 -10.37 -13.42
C SER A 110 2.79 -11.46 -13.93
N VAL A 111 4.05 -11.41 -13.56
CA VAL A 111 5.06 -12.42 -13.93
C VAL A 111 4.67 -13.80 -13.38
N ASP A 112 4.09 -13.85 -12.19
CA ASP A 112 3.60 -15.08 -11.58
C ASP A 112 2.34 -15.64 -12.26
N GLY A 113 1.79 -14.95 -13.25
CA GLY A 113 0.62 -15.37 -14.00
C GLY A 113 -0.71 -15.12 -13.31
N ILE A 114 -0.74 -14.27 -12.30
CA ILE A 114 -1.97 -13.93 -11.58
C ILE A 114 -2.82 -12.99 -12.45
N ARG A 115 -4.08 -13.33 -12.63
CA ARG A 115 -5.02 -12.47 -13.36
C ARG A 115 -5.28 -11.19 -12.56
N ILE A 116 -5.42 -10.07 -13.26
CA ILE A 116 -5.71 -8.77 -12.61
C ILE A 116 -6.97 -8.84 -11.73
N SER A 117 -7.99 -9.57 -12.18
CA SER A 117 -9.22 -9.76 -11.40
C SER A 117 -9.00 -10.48 -10.06
N HIS A 118 -7.89 -11.18 -9.91
CA HIS A 118 -7.56 -11.89 -8.67
C HIS A 118 -6.62 -11.12 -7.74
N VAL A 119 -6.04 -10.02 -8.22
CA VAL A 119 -5.06 -9.25 -7.43
C VAL A 119 -5.68 -8.71 -6.14
N THR A 120 -6.93 -8.26 -6.19
CA THR A 120 -7.63 -7.74 -5.01
C THR A 120 -7.81 -8.80 -3.91
N SER A 121 -7.95 -10.08 -4.29
CA SER A 121 -8.10 -11.18 -3.34
C SER A 121 -6.76 -11.69 -2.82
N LYS A 122 -5.65 -11.18 -3.35
CA LYS A 122 -4.30 -11.59 -2.96
C LYS A 122 -3.56 -10.48 -2.19
N ALA A 123 -4.30 -9.81 -1.31
CA ALA A 123 -3.77 -8.69 -0.53
C ALA A 123 -2.58 -9.09 0.34
N MET A 124 -2.57 -10.32 0.88
CA MET A 124 -1.46 -10.79 1.71
C MET A 124 -0.17 -10.98 0.90
N GLU A 125 -0.27 -11.56 -0.29
CA GLU A 125 0.86 -11.73 -1.19
C GLU A 125 1.38 -10.37 -1.68
N LEU A 126 0.48 -9.45 -1.96
CA LEU A 126 0.83 -8.09 -2.36
C LEU A 126 1.62 -7.39 -1.26
N ALA A 127 1.14 -7.45 -0.02
CA ALA A 127 1.83 -6.87 1.12
C ALA A 127 3.21 -7.50 1.34
N LYS A 128 3.32 -8.81 1.18
CA LYS A 128 4.59 -9.54 1.28
C LYS A 128 5.60 -9.06 0.24
N TYR A 129 5.20 -8.96 -1.02
CA TYR A 129 6.07 -8.51 -2.09
C TYR A 129 6.50 -7.05 -1.88
N MET A 130 5.58 -6.21 -1.44
CA MET A 130 5.90 -4.82 -1.10
C MET A 130 6.88 -4.73 0.08
N GLY A 131 6.69 -5.57 1.09
CA GLY A 131 7.60 -5.64 2.22
C GLY A 131 9.02 -5.97 1.80
N GLU A 132 9.19 -6.92 0.90
CA GLU A 132 10.50 -7.29 0.36
C GLU A 132 11.17 -6.10 -0.35
N VAL A 133 10.41 -5.29 -1.07
CA VAL A 133 10.93 -4.10 -1.75
C VAL A 133 11.29 -2.99 -0.75
N LEU A 134 10.46 -2.81 0.30
CA LEU A 134 10.57 -1.68 1.22
C LEU A 134 11.44 -1.96 2.45
N ASP A 135 11.84 -3.22 2.70
CA ASP A 135 12.53 -3.60 3.95
C ASP A 135 13.75 -2.76 4.26
N GLU A 136 14.61 -2.50 3.26
CA GLU A 136 15.82 -1.72 3.49
C GLU A 136 15.48 -0.27 3.86
N SER A 137 14.62 0.39 3.10
CA SER A 137 14.33 1.81 3.29
C SER A 137 13.36 2.07 4.44
N TRP A 138 12.46 1.14 4.73
CA TRP A 138 11.45 1.32 5.78
C TRP A 138 11.82 0.62 7.07
N LYS A 139 12.09 -0.69 7.02
CA LYS A 139 12.36 -1.45 8.24
C LYS A 139 13.72 -1.15 8.83
N GLU A 140 14.76 -1.23 8.02
CA GLU A 140 16.13 -1.03 8.50
C GLU A 140 16.43 0.43 8.82
N LYS A 141 16.00 1.35 7.96
CA LYS A 141 16.31 2.77 8.13
C LYS A 141 15.31 3.54 8.99
N ARG A 142 14.03 3.17 8.97
CA ARG A 142 12.98 3.95 9.61
C ARG A 142 12.17 3.20 10.66
N GLY A 143 12.47 1.95 10.92
CA GLY A 143 11.81 1.18 11.98
C GLY A 143 10.33 0.95 11.74
N MET A 144 9.92 0.82 10.47
CA MET A 144 8.54 0.56 10.10
C MET A 144 8.47 -0.46 8.97
N SER A 145 7.35 -1.15 8.83
CA SER A 145 7.12 -2.09 7.73
C SER A 145 5.70 -1.96 7.23
N ILE A 146 5.46 -2.41 6.00
CA ILE A 146 4.11 -2.52 5.47
C ILE A 146 3.38 -3.64 6.21
N GLU A 147 2.20 -3.35 6.73
CA GLU A 147 1.41 -4.37 7.45
C GLU A 147 0.31 -4.95 6.55
N SER A 148 -0.42 -4.07 5.88
CA SER A 148 -1.50 -4.50 4.99
C SER A 148 -1.69 -3.53 3.85
N VAL A 149 -2.24 -4.04 2.75
CA VAL A 149 -2.61 -3.26 1.57
C VAL A 149 -3.99 -3.72 1.13
N GLY A 150 -4.90 -2.78 0.94
CA GLY A 150 -6.24 -3.07 0.43
C GLY A 150 -6.52 -2.25 -0.81
N ILE A 151 -6.97 -2.90 -1.87
CA ILE A 151 -7.40 -2.24 -3.11
C ILE A 151 -8.91 -2.08 -3.06
N ASN A 152 -9.40 -0.86 -3.13
CA ASN A 152 -10.84 -0.57 -3.10
C ASN A 152 -11.46 -0.69 -4.48
N SER A 153 -10.78 -0.15 -5.50
CA SER A 153 -11.32 -0.17 -6.86
C SER A 153 -10.22 -0.20 -7.90
N ILE A 154 -10.55 -0.79 -9.03
CA ILE A 154 -9.70 -0.80 -10.23
C ILE A 154 -10.56 -0.26 -11.36
N SER A 155 -10.05 0.74 -12.07
CA SER A 155 -10.67 1.27 -13.28
C SER A 155 -9.71 1.11 -14.46
N TYR A 156 -10.24 0.71 -15.62
CA TYR A 156 -9.46 0.47 -16.83
C TYR A 156 -9.66 1.61 -17.81
N ASP A 157 -8.66 1.86 -18.64
CA ASP A 157 -8.84 2.78 -19.78
C ASP A 157 -9.77 2.16 -20.83
N GLU A 158 -10.21 2.96 -21.80
CA GLU A 158 -11.18 2.51 -22.81
C GLU A 158 -10.66 1.36 -23.66
N GLN A 159 -9.39 1.39 -24.00
CA GLN A 159 -8.78 0.33 -24.82
C GLN A 159 -8.71 -0.99 -24.03
N SER A 160 -8.34 -0.94 -22.75
CA SER A 160 -8.31 -2.11 -21.89
C SER A 160 -9.70 -2.68 -21.66
N LYS A 161 -10.72 -1.82 -21.47
CA LYS A 161 -12.12 -2.24 -21.38
C LYS A 161 -12.56 -3.00 -22.63
N LYS A 162 -12.20 -2.50 -23.81
CA LYS A 162 -12.52 -3.18 -25.08
C LYS A 162 -11.88 -4.55 -25.16
N LEU A 163 -10.63 -4.69 -24.76
CA LEU A 163 -9.94 -5.97 -24.74
C LEU A 163 -10.61 -6.96 -23.80
N ILE A 164 -10.98 -6.50 -22.60
CA ILE A 164 -11.67 -7.31 -21.60
C ILE A 164 -13.02 -7.78 -22.15
N ASP A 165 -13.80 -6.87 -22.72
CA ASP A 165 -15.13 -7.17 -23.27
C ASP A 165 -15.04 -8.16 -24.42
N MET A 166 -14.12 -7.96 -25.34
CA MET A 166 -13.91 -8.86 -26.48
C MET A 166 -13.55 -10.27 -26.02
N ARG A 167 -12.65 -10.39 -25.04
CA ARG A 167 -12.24 -11.69 -24.50
C ARG A 167 -13.39 -12.39 -23.80
N ASN A 168 -14.16 -11.65 -23.00
CA ASN A 168 -15.32 -12.19 -22.29
C ASN A 168 -16.41 -12.65 -23.27
N GLN A 169 -16.66 -11.88 -24.32
CA GLN A 169 -17.58 -12.29 -25.39
C GLN A 169 -17.09 -13.55 -26.09
N GLY A 170 -15.81 -13.60 -26.44
CA GLY A 170 -15.21 -14.78 -27.03
C GLY A 170 -15.31 -16.01 -26.14
N ALA A 171 -15.08 -15.84 -24.83
CA ALA A 171 -15.22 -16.93 -23.86
C ALA A 171 -16.66 -17.40 -23.74
N MET A 172 -17.64 -16.49 -23.75
CA MET A 172 -19.06 -16.84 -23.74
C MET A 172 -19.46 -17.61 -24.99
N LEU A 173 -19.03 -17.14 -26.17
CA LEU A 173 -19.34 -17.77 -27.44
C LEU A 173 -18.72 -19.17 -27.58
N SER A 174 -17.64 -19.45 -26.87
CA SER A 174 -17.01 -20.78 -26.88
C SER A 174 -17.57 -21.73 -25.83
N ASP A 175 -18.46 -21.27 -24.94
CA ASP A 175 -19.10 -22.12 -23.94
C ASP A 175 -20.23 -22.92 -24.59
N PRO A 176 -20.19 -24.26 -24.57
CA PRO A 176 -21.23 -25.09 -25.18
C PRO A 176 -22.64 -24.88 -24.62
N THR A 177 -22.75 -24.44 -23.38
CA THR A 177 -24.07 -24.21 -22.74
C THR A 177 -24.73 -22.93 -23.20
N ILE A 178 -23.99 -22.02 -23.79
CA ILE A 178 -24.47 -20.73 -24.26
C ILE A 178 -24.75 -20.76 -25.78
N ARG A 179 -24.13 -21.68 -26.51
CA ARG A 179 -24.27 -21.78 -27.96
C ARG A 179 -25.63 -22.30 -28.46
N GLU A 180 -26.39 -22.93 -27.58
CA GLU A 180 -27.72 -23.37 -27.84
C GLU A 180 -28.76 -22.25 -27.65
#